data_02bea7648eb6a91dff4d9adf67fcac15
#
_entry.id   02bea7648eb6a91dff4d9adf67fcac15
#
_cell.length_a   1.000
_cell.length_b   1.000
_cell.length_c   1.000
_cell.angle_alpha   90.00
_cell.angle_beta   90.00
_cell.angle_gamma   90.00
#
_symmetry.space_group_name_H-M   'P 1'
#
loop_
_entity.id
_entity.type
_entity.pdbx_description
1 polymer ?
#
loop_
_entity_poly.entity_id
_entity_poly.type
_entity_poly.pdbx_seq_one_letter_code
_entity_poly.pdbx_strand_id
1 'polypeptide(L)'
;MRRIVSRLIRALIAPGIIIMLGVASPLAAQDGGSSSPVVGTTIHVVQRGETLFRIAMQYGTTVEAIADANGISDPRYITVGQRLLIPNANLGAPGTLITYTIQPGDTLETLTRTYSTTMDSLAAANHIVNPEQLFVGEELTINQGAASAPPPAAQTLYRVQPGENLARIALKSRVPLKALLGANGLTPQMPVFPDQRLWIPGDGGAATLTDLPLPFTSFAITPIPATQGKTIGLHVITTGPAALSGSFVGYPVQFVTQDVNQHYALFGIHAFTEGGVYPLTVTATDPNGSATTFTLRVQVVDGGYGAEEISLDTQQQDLLNPQVTEPEWERVATLMSGFTAQRYFDGLMGLPSTGAITSQFGTRRAYNGGILDTFHSGTDFAGAPGSPVVAPAAGVVVLAEQLPVRGNATIIDHGWGVTTGYWHQSEIYVKVGDVVAPGQVIGAVGSTGRSTGPHLHWEMWVGGVQVDPMQWVQQSFP
;
A
#
# COMPACT_ATOMS: atom_id res chain seq x y z
N MET A 1 -22.82 28.06 -6.16
CA MET A 1 -22.81 28.18 -7.64
C MET A 1 -21.81 27.21 -8.23
N ARG A 2 -22.23 26.50 -9.25
CA ARG A 2 -21.56 25.47 -10.08
C ARG A 2 -21.43 24.07 -9.47
N ARG A 3 -22.47 23.29 -9.80
CA ARG A 3 -22.51 21.82 -9.76
C ARG A 3 -21.53 21.26 -10.79
N ILE A 4 -20.68 20.33 -10.39
CA ILE A 4 -19.98 19.44 -11.34
C ILE A 4 -20.74 18.12 -11.33
N VAL A 5 -21.46 17.89 -12.41
CA VAL A 5 -22.21 16.65 -12.68
C VAL A 5 -21.26 15.69 -13.38
N SER A 6 -20.98 14.56 -12.75
CA SER A 6 -20.31 13.43 -13.40
C SER A 6 -21.29 12.75 -14.35
N ARG A 7 -20.99 12.74 -15.64
CA ARG A 7 -21.75 11.99 -16.66
C ARG A 7 -21.21 10.57 -16.77
N LEU A 8 -22.04 9.62 -16.39
CA LEU A 8 -21.92 8.20 -16.74
C LEU A 8 -22.21 8.04 -18.24
N ILE A 9 -21.26 7.49 -18.99
CA ILE A 9 -21.48 6.98 -20.34
C ILE A 9 -21.83 5.50 -20.22
N ARG A 10 -23.09 5.17 -20.48
CA ARG A 10 -23.53 3.79 -20.72
C ARG A 10 -23.32 3.49 -22.20
N ALA A 11 -22.48 2.52 -22.50
CA ALA A 11 -22.42 1.90 -23.83
C ALA A 11 -23.34 0.66 -23.84
N LEU A 12 -24.36 0.71 -24.68
CA LEU A 12 -25.20 -0.43 -25.06
C LEU A 12 -24.43 -1.26 -26.10
N ILE A 13 -24.27 -2.55 -25.84
CA ILE A 13 -23.87 -3.52 -26.85
C ILE A 13 -25.02 -4.51 -27.02
N ALA A 14 -25.58 -4.54 -28.23
CA ALA A 14 -26.58 -5.51 -28.65
C ALA A 14 -25.92 -6.82 -29.11
N PRO A 15 -26.59 -7.97 -28.96
CA PRO A 15 -26.05 -9.27 -29.36
C PRO A 15 -26.23 -9.54 -30.88
N GLY A 16 -25.15 -9.80 -31.56
CA GLY A 16 -25.18 -10.36 -32.92
C GLY A 16 -25.01 -11.88 -32.87
N ILE A 17 -26.04 -12.56 -33.31
CA ILE A 17 -26.05 -14.01 -33.58
C ILE A 17 -25.39 -14.24 -34.94
N ILE A 18 -24.36 -15.05 -34.99
CA ILE A 18 -23.85 -15.62 -36.25
C ILE A 18 -23.84 -17.15 -36.10
N ILE A 19 -24.70 -17.76 -36.91
CA ILE A 19 -24.73 -19.19 -37.18
C ILE A 19 -23.67 -19.47 -38.28
N MET A 20 -22.78 -20.40 -38.03
CA MET A 20 -21.96 -20.99 -39.09
C MET A 20 -21.98 -22.50 -39.03
N LEU A 21 -22.37 -23.03 -40.19
CA LEU A 21 -22.46 -24.44 -40.53
C LEU A 21 -21.08 -25.08 -40.57
N GLY A 22 -21.09 -26.36 -40.23
CA GLY A 22 -19.93 -27.23 -40.26
C GLY A 22 -19.52 -27.66 -41.70
N VAL A 23 -18.24 -28.00 -41.82
CA VAL A 23 -17.73 -28.90 -42.84
C VAL A 23 -16.75 -29.84 -42.19
N ALA A 24 -17.03 -31.13 -42.31
CA ALA A 24 -16.16 -32.21 -41.86
C ALA A 24 -15.21 -32.62 -43.02
N SER A 25 -14.05 -33.16 -42.61
CA SER A 25 -13.25 -34.25 -43.24
C SER A 25 -11.85 -33.87 -43.69
N PRO A 26 -10.94 -34.83 -43.84
CA PRO A 26 -10.67 -36.06 -43.10
C PRO A 26 -9.18 -36.23 -42.67
N LEU A 27 -9.02 -37.22 -41.84
CA LEU A 27 -7.86 -38.00 -41.45
C LEU A 27 -6.72 -38.14 -42.48
N ALA A 28 -5.50 -37.80 -42.08
CA ALA A 28 -4.29 -38.40 -42.61
C ALA A 28 -3.32 -38.72 -41.46
N ALA A 29 -3.12 -39.98 -41.24
CA ALA A 29 -2.08 -40.51 -40.39
C ALA A 29 -0.71 -40.31 -41.01
N GLN A 30 0.27 -39.88 -40.26
CA GLN A 30 1.66 -40.18 -40.51
C GLN A 30 2.39 -40.46 -39.19
N ASP A 31 2.81 -41.71 -39.10
CA ASP A 31 3.76 -42.20 -38.12
C ASP A 31 5.11 -41.49 -38.29
N GLY A 32 5.68 -41.12 -37.16
CA GLY A 32 7.04 -40.62 -37.06
C GLY A 32 7.49 -40.68 -35.62
N GLY A 33 7.82 -41.88 -35.15
CA GLY A 33 8.29 -42.11 -33.79
C GLY A 33 9.59 -41.38 -33.48
N SER A 34 9.55 -40.60 -32.40
CA SER A 34 10.73 -40.33 -31.59
C SER A 34 10.29 -40.51 -30.13
N SER A 35 10.57 -41.70 -29.62
CA SER A 35 10.40 -42.02 -28.20
C SER A 35 11.45 -41.26 -27.40
N SER A 36 11.10 -40.11 -26.88
CA SER A 36 11.80 -39.49 -25.75
C SER A 36 11.46 -40.27 -24.47
N PRO A 37 12.39 -40.43 -23.54
CA PRO A 37 12.19 -41.25 -22.36
C PRO A 37 11.06 -40.64 -21.49
N VAL A 38 10.11 -41.49 -21.12
CA VAL A 38 9.05 -41.17 -20.13
C VAL A 38 9.74 -41.03 -18.79
N VAL A 39 10.10 -39.81 -18.44
CA VAL A 39 10.53 -39.43 -17.08
C VAL A 39 9.29 -39.36 -16.21
N GLY A 40 9.30 -40.09 -15.11
CA GLY A 40 8.25 -40.42 -14.19
C GLY A 40 7.13 -39.41 -14.04
N THR A 41 5.93 -39.84 -14.39
CA THR A 41 4.68 -39.11 -14.15
C THR A 41 4.19 -39.38 -12.73
N THR A 42 4.04 -38.34 -11.94
CA THR A 42 3.48 -38.42 -10.58
C THR A 42 2.01 -37.96 -10.61
N ILE A 43 1.14 -38.62 -9.83
CA ILE A 43 -0.25 -38.18 -9.67
C ILE A 43 -0.38 -37.48 -8.32
N HIS A 44 -0.82 -36.24 -8.34
CA HIS A 44 -1.17 -35.45 -7.16
C HIS A 44 -2.68 -35.38 -6.98
N VAL A 45 -3.17 -35.49 -5.73
CA VAL A 45 -4.57 -35.31 -5.39
C VAL A 45 -4.72 -33.97 -4.67
N VAL A 46 -5.45 -33.04 -5.29
CA VAL A 46 -5.63 -31.67 -4.79
C VAL A 46 -6.21 -31.67 -3.38
N GLN A 47 -5.52 -31.05 -2.45
CA GLN A 47 -5.94 -30.86 -1.07
C GLN A 47 -6.66 -29.52 -0.88
N ARG A 48 -7.35 -29.36 0.26
CA ARG A 48 -8.05 -28.12 0.59
C ARG A 48 -7.07 -26.94 0.74
N GLY A 49 -7.28 -25.89 -0.05
CA GLY A 49 -6.44 -24.68 -0.05
C GLY A 49 -5.21 -24.76 -0.97
N GLU A 50 -5.06 -25.83 -1.75
CA GLU A 50 -4.04 -25.89 -2.79
C GLU A 50 -4.48 -25.15 -4.05
N THR A 51 -3.50 -24.69 -4.79
CA THR A 51 -3.63 -24.11 -6.13
C THR A 51 -2.71 -24.87 -7.09
N LEU A 52 -3.00 -24.86 -8.40
CA LEU A 52 -2.08 -25.43 -9.40
C LEU A 52 -0.66 -24.91 -9.22
N PHE A 53 -0.54 -23.66 -8.84
CA PHE A 53 0.73 -23.03 -8.54
C PHE A 53 1.49 -23.73 -7.40
N ARG A 54 0.85 -23.91 -6.23
CA ARG A 54 1.48 -24.61 -5.09
C ARG A 54 1.88 -26.02 -5.44
N ILE A 55 1.05 -26.71 -6.22
CA ILE A 55 1.32 -28.05 -6.69
C ILE A 55 2.50 -28.05 -7.67
N ALA A 56 2.54 -27.11 -8.63
CA ALA A 56 3.67 -26.98 -9.56
C ALA A 56 4.99 -26.75 -8.80
N MET A 57 4.98 -25.89 -7.80
CA MET A 57 6.13 -25.63 -6.93
C MET A 57 6.58 -26.86 -6.15
N GLN A 58 5.64 -27.60 -5.57
CA GLN A 58 5.92 -28.81 -4.81
C GLN A 58 6.65 -29.87 -5.64
N TYR A 59 6.34 -29.92 -6.93
CA TYR A 59 6.88 -30.92 -7.85
C TYR A 59 7.96 -30.40 -8.80
N GLY A 60 8.37 -29.13 -8.65
CA GLY A 60 9.42 -28.52 -9.48
C GLY A 60 9.06 -28.45 -10.96
N THR A 61 7.78 -28.18 -11.26
CA THR A 61 7.23 -28.06 -12.62
C THR A 61 6.51 -26.72 -12.76
N THR A 62 5.91 -26.45 -13.92
CA THR A 62 5.17 -25.21 -14.16
C THR A 62 3.66 -25.41 -14.12
N VAL A 63 2.90 -24.33 -13.85
CA VAL A 63 1.43 -24.32 -13.87
C VAL A 63 0.93 -24.72 -15.26
N GLU A 64 1.57 -24.21 -16.31
CA GLU A 64 1.24 -24.49 -17.69
C GLU A 64 1.44 -25.99 -18.02
N ALA A 65 2.58 -26.55 -17.60
CA ALA A 65 2.87 -27.96 -17.80
C ALA A 65 1.84 -28.87 -17.13
N ILE A 66 1.40 -28.52 -15.88
CA ILE A 66 0.33 -29.27 -15.22
C ILE A 66 -1.00 -29.03 -15.92
N ALA A 67 -1.33 -27.80 -16.31
CA ALA A 67 -2.58 -27.47 -16.98
C ALA A 67 -2.71 -28.20 -18.33
N ASP A 68 -1.68 -28.17 -19.15
CA ASP A 68 -1.61 -28.86 -20.45
C ASP A 68 -1.74 -30.37 -20.30
N ALA A 69 -1.00 -30.96 -19.34
CA ALA A 69 -1.03 -32.40 -19.08
C ALA A 69 -2.41 -32.89 -18.58
N ASN A 70 -3.23 -32.00 -18.04
CA ASN A 70 -4.53 -32.32 -17.47
C ASN A 70 -5.72 -31.74 -18.23
N GLY A 71 -5.48 -31.03 -19.35
CA GLY A 71 -6.52 -30.39 -20.13
C GLY A 71 -7.26 -29.28 -19.39
N ILE A 72 -6.57 -28.57 -18.48
CA ILE A 72 -7.14 -27.50 -17.68
C ILE A 72 -7.00 -26.20 -18.48
N SER A 73 -8.12 -25.68 -18.95
CA SER A 73 -8.17 -24.45 -19.75
C SER A 73 -8.04 -23.16 -18.91
N ASP A 74 -8.38 -23.21 -17.64
CA ASP A 74 -8.20 -22.09 -16.71
C ASP A 74 -7.50 -22.58 -15.41
N PRO A 75 -6.22 -22.27 -15.23
CA PRO A 75 -5.43 -22.70 -14.09
C PRO A 75 -5.97 -22.28 -12.70
N ARG A 76 -6.89 -21.35 -12.65
CA ARG A 76 -7.52 -20.88 -11.41
C ARG A 76 -8.56 -21.85 -10.86
N TYR A 77 -9.05 -22.77 -11.68
CA TYR A 77 -10.13 -23.69 -11.33
C TYR A 77 -9.63 -25.12 -11.20
N ILE A 78 -9.27 -25.50 -9.97
CA ILE A 78 -9.07 -26.89 -9.57
C ILE A 78 -9.95 -27.20 -8.36
N THR A 79 -10.35 -28.46 -8.19
CA THR A 79 -11.23 -28.86 -7.12
C THR A 79 -10.55 -29.82 -6.15
N VAL A 80 -10.88 -29.71 -4.87
CA VAL A 80 -10.39 -30.65 -3.84
C VAL A 80 -10.77 -32.08 -4.23
N GLY A 81 -9.80 -33.00 -4.18
CA GLY A 81 -9.93 -34.37 -4.62
C GLY A 81 -9.64 -34.61 -6.12
N GLN A 82 -9.46 -33.56 -6.92
CA GLN A 82 -9.07 -33.67 -8.32
C GLN A 82 -7.70 -34.35 -8.43
N ARG A 83 -7.58 -35.32 -9.32
CA ARG A 83 -6.30 -35.98 -9.60
C ARG A 83 -5.61 -35.26 -10.74
N LEU A 84 -4.40 -34.82 -10.48
CA LEU A 84 -3.58 -34.12 -11.46
C LEU A 84 -2.37 -34.96 -11.85
N LEU A 85 -2.16 -35.10 -13.14
CA LEU A 85 -0.93 -35.67 -13.71
C LEU A 85 0.14 -34.58 -13.64
N ILE A 86 1.23 -34.86 -12.95
CA ILE A 86 2.34 -33.93 -12.80
C ILE A 86 3.47 -34.34 -13.75
N PRO A 87 3.65 -33.66 -14.89
CA PRO A 87 4.73 -33.96 -15.81
C PRO A 87 6.06 -33.46 -15.27
N ASN A 88 7.13 -34.18 -15.56
CA ASN A 88 8.51 -33.78 -15.23
C ASN A 88 8.73 -33.42 -13.75
N ALA A 89 8.08 -34.17 -12.84
CA ALA A 89 8.30 -34.00 -11.40
C ALA A 89 9.80 -34.16 -11.08
N ASN A 90 10.50 -33.04 -10.99
CA ASN A 90 11.90 -33.04 -10.57
C ASN A 90 11.90 -33.10 -9.05
N LEU A 91 12.17 -34.28 -8.51
CA LEU A 91 12.31 -34.52 -7.06
C LEU A 91 13.65 -33.98 -6.54
N GLY A 92 14.05 -32.78 -6.97
CA GLY A 92 15.05 -32.01 -6.28
C GLY A 92 14.52 -31.59 -4.91
N ALA A 93 15.38 -31.48 -3.91
CA ALA A 93 15.00 -31.11 -2.56
C ALA A 93 14.04 -29.89 -2.60
N PRO A 94 12.87 -29.95 -1.91
CA PRO A 94 11.91 -28.85 -1.93
C PRO A 94 12.57 -27.61 -1.34
N GLY A 95 12.64 -26.55 -2.12
CA GLY A 95 13.04 -25.24 -1.61
C GLY A 95 12.03 -24.76 -0.57
N THR A 96 12.46 -23.93 0.37
CA THR A 96 11.57 -23.34 1.35
C THR A 96 10.76 -22.25 0.69
N LEU A 97 9.43 -22.36 0.70
CA LEU A 97 8.55 -21.25 0.28
C LEU A 97 8.52 -20.18 1.37
N ILE A 98 8.84 -18.97 1.00
CA ILE A 98 8.74 -17.80 1.87
C ILE A 98 7.84 -16.75 1.22
N THR A 99 7.12 -15.98 2.02
CA THR A 99 6.45 -14.78 1.59
C THR A 99 7.37 -13.60 1.85
N TYR A 100 7.59 -12.78 0.84
CA TYR A 100 8.44 -11.60 0.92
C TYR A 100 7.66 -10.36 0.49
N THR A 101 7.68 -9.30 1.29
CA THR A 101 7.07 -8.02 0.95
C THR A 101 8.11 -7.14 0.26
N ILE A 102 7.83 -6.72 -0.97
CA ILE A 102 8.72 -5.91 -1.80
C ILE A 102 9.05 -4.59 -1.10
N GLN A 103 10.35 -4.31 -0.97
CA GLN A 103 10.89 -3.09 -0.40
C GLN A 103 11.22 -2.06 -1.49
N PRO A 104 11.33 -0.76 -1.15
CA PRO A 104 11.80 0.25 -2.09
C PRO A 104 13.15 -0.15 -2.69
N GLY A 105 13.17 -0.25 -4.01
CA GLY A 105 14.35 -0.59 -4.78
C GLY A 105 14.60 -2.06 -5.05
N ASP A 106 13.71 -2.97 -4.64
CA ASP A 106 13.79 -4.36 -5.06
C ASP A 106 13.52 -4.51 -6.56
N THR A 107 14.17 -5.51 -7.15
CA THR A 107 13.92 -6.01 -8.50
C THR A 107 13.86 -7.52 -8.45
N LEU A 108 13.22 -8.15 -9.44
CA LEU A 108 13.25 -9.62 -9.53
C LEU A 108 14.68 -10.16 -9.48
N GLU A 109 15.62 -9.46 -10.13
CA GLU A 109 17.02 -9.87 -10.17
C GLU A 109 17.69 -9.82 -8.79
N THR A 110 17.45 -8.76 -7.98
CA THR A 110 18.00 -8.69 -6.62
C THR A 110 17.43 -9.80 -5.75
N LEU A 111 16.13 -10.08 -5.89
CA LEU A 111 15.44 -11.10 -5.13
C LEU A 111 15.90 -12.51 -5.52
N THR A 112 16.10 -12.81 -6.81
CA THR A 112 16.62 -14.12 -7.23
C THR A 112 17.98 -14.41 -6.65
N ARG A 113 18.84 -13.42 -6.53
CA ARG A 113 20.17 -13.59 -5.89
C ARG A 113 20.09 -13.75 -4.40
N THR A 114 19.31 -12.90 -3.75
CA THR A 114 19.15 -12.92 -2.28
C THR A 114 18.61 -14.27 -1.81
N TYR A 115 17.69 -14.83 -2.57
CA TYR A 115 16.99 -16.05 -2.18
C TYR A 115 17.44 -17.31 -2.94
N SER A 116 18.50 -17.20 -3.76
CA SER A 116 19.05 -18.34 -4.53
C SER A 116 17.97 -19.06 -5.35
N THR A 117 17.16 -18.28 -6.06
CA THR A 117 16.10 -18.76 -6.97
C THR A 117 16.37 -18.28 -8.40
N THR A 118 15.55 -18.66 -9.38
CA THR A 118 15.67 -18.18 -10.76
C THR A 118 14.63 -17.11 -11.08
N MET A 119 14.90 -16.26 -12.06
CA MET A 119 13.94 -15.26 -12.57
C MET A 119 12.65 -15.93 -13.02
N ASP A 120 12.76 -17.01 -13.81
CA ASP A 120 11.60 -17.75 -14.32
C ASP A 120 10.78 -18.38 -13.19
N SER A 121 11.46 -18.97 -12.19
CA SER A 121 10.79 -19.53 -11.02
C SER A 121 10.05 -18.45 -10.22
N LEU A 122 10.70 -17.30 -10.00
CA LEU A 122 10.10 -16.20 -9.24
C LEU A 122 8.95 -15.55 -10.01
N ALA A 123 9.13 -15.31 -11.32
CA ALA A 123 8.10 -14.73 -12.16
C ALA A 123 6.89 -15.66 -12.32
N ALA A 124 7.13 -16.96 -12.58
CA ALA A 124 6.05 -17.95 -12.68
C ALA A 124 5.29 -18.10 -11.35
N ALA A 125 6.02 -18.10 -10.24
CA ALA A 125 5.47 -18.18 -8.90
C ALA A 125 4.45 -17.09 -8.59
N ASN A 126 4.64 -15.92 -9.18
CA ASN A 126 3.88 -14.72 -8.86
C ASN A 126 3.10 -14.17 -10.07
N HIS A 127 3.02 -14.93 -11.16
CA HIS A 127 2.36 -14.52 -12.42
C HIS A 127 2.88 -13.20 -13.00
N ILE A 128 4.17 -12.92 -12.80
CA ILE A 128 4.82 -11.70 -13.27
C ILE A 128 5.19 -11.90 -14.75
N VAL A 129 4.48 -11.27 -15.64
CA VAL A 129 4.76 -11.27 -17.09
C VAL A 129 5.76 -10.19 -17.49
N ASN A 130 5.92 -9.15 -16.67
CA ASN A 130 6.85 -8.05 -16.89
C ASN A 130 7.68 -7.82 -15.63
N PRO A 131 9.02 -7.97 -15.68
CA PRO A 131 9.90 -7.72 -14.53
C PRO A 131 9.77 -6.31 -13.90
N GLU A 132 9.20 -5.37 -14.66
CA GLU A 132 8.93 -4.01 -14.21
C GLU A 132 7.65 -3.85 -13.38
N GLN A 133 6.88 -4.92 -13.21
CA GLN A 133 5.61 -4.93 -12.46
C GLN A 133 5.77 -5.23 -10.98
N LEU A 134 6.92 -4.97 -10.39
CA LEU A 134 7.09 -5.04 -8.95
C LEU A 134 6.66 -3.74 -8.27
N PHE A 135 5.83 -3.87 -7.25
CA PHE A 135 5.30 -2.74 -6.50
C PHE A 135 5.73 -2.81 -5.04
N VAL A 136 6.18 -1.70 -4.49
CA VAL A 136 6.52 -1.63 -3.06
C VAL A 136 5.29 -1.94 -2.22
N GLY A 137 5.42 -2.93 -1.32
CA GLY A 137 4.32 -3.46 -0.52
C GLY A 137 3.60 -4.68 -1.10
N GLU A 138 3.92 -5.09 -2.34
CA GLU A 138 3.42 -6.35 -2.91
C GLU A 138 4.06 -7.54 -2.21
N GLU A 139 3.28 -8.60 -1.98
CA GLU A 139 3.79 -9.86 -1.45
C GLU A 139 4.15 -10.81 -2.58
N LEU A 140 5.40 -11.28 -2.56
CA LEU A 140 5.89 -12.32 -3.46
C LEU A 140 6.06 -13.64 -2.73
N THR A 141 5.66 -14.72 -3.41
CA THR A 141 6.03 -16.08 -3.02
C THR A 141 7.38 -16.43 -3.64
N ILE A 142 8.37 -16.69 -2.82
CA ILE A 142 9.74 -17.02 -3.24
C ILE A 142 10.05 -18.47 -2.86
N ASN A 143 10.48 -19.25 -3.83
CA ASN A 143 11.03 -20.59 -3.58
C ASN A 143 12.54 -20.47 -3.36
N GLN A 144 12.95 -20.42 -2.09
CA GLN A 144 14.34 -20.27 -1.71
C GLN A 144 15.12 -21.60 -1.94
N GLY A 145 16.24 -21.50 -2.63
CA GLY A 145 17.11 -22.67 -2.88
C GLY A 145 16.75 -23.49 -4.12
N ALA A 146 15.81 -23.04 -4.94
CA ALA A 146 15.37 -23.76 -6.14
C ALA A 146 16.37 -23.78 -7.31
N ALA A 147 17.47 -23.02 -7.23
CA ALA A 147 18.51 -23.04 -8.24
C ALA A 147 19.89 -22.74 -7.68
N SER A 148 20.86 -23.57 -8.05
CA SER A 148 22.27 -23.17 -8.07
C SER A 148 22.58 -22.56 -9.43
N ALA A 149 22.19 -21.30 -9.67
CA ALA A 149 22.77 -20.56 -10.75
C ALA A 149 24.17 -20.07 -10.29
N PRO A 150 25.22 -20.21 -11.11
CA PRO A 150 26.51 -19.62 -10.76
C PRO A 150 26.31 -18.10 -10.59
N PRO A 151 26.95 -17.46 -9.61
CA PRO A 151 26.86 -16.04 -9.45
C PRO A 151 27.32 -15.38 -10.76
N PRO A 152 26.52 -14.49 -11.35
CA PRO A 152 26.95 -13.79 -12.54
C PRO A 152 28.23 -12.99 -12.24
N ALA A 153 29.06 -12.81 -13.25
CA ALA A 153 30.24 -11.95 -13.17
C ALA A 153 29.86 -10.62 -12.51
N ALA A 154 30.74 -10.10 -11.67
CA ALA A 154 30.48 -8.89 -10.90
C ALA A 154 29.82 -7.80 -11.76
N GLN A 155 28.72 -7.28 -11.29
CA GLN A 155 27.86 -6.35 -12.01
C GLN A 155 27.63 -5.13 -11.13
N THR A 156 27.51 -3.96 -11.74
CA THR A 156 27.13 -2.73 -11.06
C THR A 156 25.62 -2.55 -11.16
N LEU A 157 24.97 -2.28 -10.04
CA LEU A 157 23.55 -1.96 -10.03
C LEU A 157 23.36 -0.49 -10.42
N TYR A 158 22.64 -0.25 -11.49
CA TYR A 158 22.34 1.08 -12.00
C TYR A 158 20.86 1.40 -11.80
N ARG A 159 20.55 2.64 -11.43
CA ARG A 159 19.19 3.11 -11.32
C ARG A 159 18.86 4.04 -12.48
N VAL A 160 17.80 3.71 -13.21
CA VAL A 160 17.33 4.48 -14.36
C VAL A 160 16.92 5.89 -13.93
N GLN A 161 17.48 6.89 -14.59
CA GLN A 161 17.17 8.30 -14.37
C GLN A 161 15.96 8.73 -15.23
N PRO A 162 15.21 9.78 -14.81
CA PRO A 162 14.15 10.34 -15.63
C PRO A 162 14.61 10.66 -17.05
N GLY A 163 13.86 10.19 -18.06
CA GLY A 163 14.17 10.42 -19.48
C GLY A 163 15.26 9.53 -20.09
N GLU A 164 15.80 8.55 -19.35
CA GLU A 164 16.70 7.54 -19.90
C GLU A 164 15.94 6.41 -20.59
N ASN A 165 16.62 5.75 -21.52
CA ASN A 165 16.19 4.51 -22.15
C ASN A 165 17.36 3.51 -22.17
N LEU A 166 17.07 2.24 -22.46
CA LEU A 166 18.07 1.17 -22.46
C LEU A 166 19.29 1.46 -23.31
N ALA A 167 19.11 2.07 -24.50
CA ALA A 167 20.21 2.41 -25.38
C ALA A 167 21.12 3.51 -24.79
N ARG A 168 20.52 4.53 -24.17
CA ARG A 168 21.25 5.61 -23.49
C ARG A 168 22.02 5.10 -22.27
N ILE A 169 21.40 4.19 -21.50
CA ILE A 169 22.04 3.57 -20.34
C ILE A 169 23.22 2.69 -20.77
N ALA A 170 23.03 1.86 -21.81
CA ALA A 170 24.10 1.02 -22.36
C ALA A 170 25.31 1.87 -22.83
N LEU A 171 25.04 2.97 -23.55
CA LEU A 171 26.08 3.90 -24.03
C LEU A 171 26.81 4.58 -22.85
N LYS A 172 26.06 5.10 -21.87
CA LYS A 172 26.59 5.75 -20.68
C LYS A 172 27.47 4.81 -19.84
N SER A 173 27.01 3.56 -19.71
CA SER A 173 27.70 2.51 -18.96
C SER A 173 28.82 1.81 -19.74
N ARG A 174 29.00 2.18 -21.01
CA ARG A 174 30.01 1.59 -21.92
C ARG A 174 29.87 0.09 -22.09
N VAL A 175 28.65 -0.43 -22.09
CA VAL A 175 28.37 -1.84 -22.32
C VAL A 175 27.54 -2.02 -23.58
N PRO A 176 27.68 -3.15 -24.31
CA PRO A 176 26.81 -3.46 -25.44
C PRO A 176 25.34 -3.54 -24.97
N LEU A 177 24.42 -2.94 -25.74
CA LEU A 177 22.98 -3.02 -25.41
C LEU A 177 22.52 -4.47 -25.21
N LYS A 178 22.97 -5.39 -26.06
CA LYS A 178 22.67 -6.82 -25.95
C LYS A 178 23.13 -7.41 -24.59
N ALA A 179 24.26 -6.99 -24.08
CA ALA A 179 24.77 -7.45 -22.78
C ALA A 179 23.92 -6.87 -21.63
N LEU A 180 23.55 -5.59 -21.71
CA LEU A 180 22.64 -4.96 -20.76
C LEU A 180 21.28 -5.66 -20.74
N LEU A 181 20.71 -5.92 -21.91
CA LEU A 181 19.43 -6.63 -22.05
C LEU A 181 19.52 -8.04 -21.45
N GLY A 182 20.53 -8.80 -21.82
CA GLY A 182 20.72 -10.16 -21.30
C GLY A 182 20.95 -10.22 -19.80
N ALA A 183 21.67 -9.25 -19.23
CA ALA A 183 21.90 -9.18 -17.77
C ALA A 183 20.63 -8.89 -16.98
N ASN A 184 19.60 -8.33 -17.63
CA ASN A 184 18.36 -7.92 -16.99
C ASN A 184 17.09 -8.65 -17.49
N GLY A 185 17.23 -9.65 -18.37
CA GLY A 185 16.08 -10.35 -18.94
C GLY A 185 15.17 -9.45 -19.81
N LEU A 186 15.70 -8.35 -20.36
CA LEU A 186 14.93 -7.36 -21.09
C LEU A 186 15.01 -7.57 -22.62
N THR A 187 13.99 -7.08 -23.33
CA THR A 187 14.01 -6.94 -24.80
C THR A 187 14.21 -5.49 -25.21
N PRO A 188 14.69 -5.20 -26.45
CA PRO A 188 14.90 -3.83 -26.91
C PRO A 188 13.66 -2.94 -26.91
N GLN A 189 12.47 -3.54 -26.96
CA GLN A 189 11.18 -2.86 -27.01
C GLN A 189 10.58 -2.59 -25.64
N MET A 190 11.11 -3.20 -24.56
CA MET A 190 10.63 -2.96 -23.21
C MET A 190 10.99 -1.55 -22.77
N PRO A 191 10.01 -0.76 -22.31
CA PRO A 191 10.29 0.52 -21.68
C PRO A 191 11.00 0.32 -20.35
N VAL A 192 11.85 1.26 -19.98
CA VAL A 192 12.39 1.38 -18.63
C VAL A 192 11.81 2.63 -17.97
N PHE A 193 11.64 2.55 -16.67
CA PHE A 193 11.03 3.63 -15.88
C PHE A 193 12.05 4.27 -14.95
N PRO A 194 11.91 5.54 -14.63
CA PRO A 194 12.69 6.15 -13.56
C PRO A 194 12.67 5.28 -12.32
N ASP A 195 13.84 5.14 -11.68
CA ASP A 195 14.06 4.34 -10.48
C ASP A 195 14.12 2.83 -10.66
N GLN A 196 13.84 2.31 -11.84
CA GLN A 196 14.07 0.91 -12.12
C GLN A 196 15.57 0.58 -11.95
N ARG A 197 15.85 -0.54 -11.28
CA ARG A 197 17.22 -1.02 -11.13
C ARG A 197 17.61 -1.93 -12.28
N LEU A 198 18.78 -1.68 -12.87
CA LEU A 198 19.34 -2.50 -13.95
C LEU A 198 20.74 -2.96 -13.56
N TRP A 199 21.01 -4.21 -13.84
CA TRP A 199 22.37 -4.73 -13.74
C TRP A 199 23.18 -4.32 -14.96
N ILE A 200 24.25 -3.58 -14.73
CA ILE A 200 25.24 -3.26 -15.75
C ILE A 200 26.30 -4.36 -15.71
N PRO A 201 26.44 -5.18 -16.75
CA PRO A 201 27.50 -6.18 -16.82
C PRO A 201 28.87 -5.48 -16.80
N GLY A 202 29.79 -5.97 -15.98
CA GLY A 202 31.15 -5.40 -15.82
C GLY A 202 32.21 -6.48 -15.72
N ASP A 203 33.46 -6.04 -15.71
CA ASP A 203 34.67 -6.89 -15.79
C ASP A 203 35.08 -7.53 -14.45
N GLY A 204 34.14 -7.74 -13.52
CA GLY A 204 34.42 -8.46 -12.28
C GLY A 204 34.71 -7.60 -11.05
N GLY A 205 34.40 -6.31 -11.04
CA GLY A 205 34.45 -5.45 -9.84
C GLY A 205 33.31 -5.74 -8.86
N ALA A 206 33.49 -5.43 -7.57
CA ALA A 206 32.43 -5.59 -6.55
C ALA A 206 31.17 -4.79 -6.95
N ALA A 207 30.00 -5.41 -6.79
CA ALA A 207 28.72 -4.73 -7.07
C ALA A 207 28.59 -3.49 -6.17
N THR A 208 28.56 -2.32 -6.78
CA THR A 208 28.33 -1.05 -6.10
C THR A 208 26.87 -0.69 -6.31
N LEU A 209 26.13 -0.49 -5.22
CA LEU A 209 24.78 0.06 -5.26
C LEU A 209 24.86 1.55 -5.61
N THR A 210 24.69 1.92 -6.88
CA THR A 210 24.51 3.33 -7.26
C THR A 210 23.02 3.63 -7.29
N ASP A 211 22.55 4.34 -6.30
CA ASP A 211 21.29 3.96 -5.75
C ASP A 211 20.12 4.86 -6.06
N LEU A 212 20.16 6.08 -5.84
CA LEU A 212 19.04 7.01 -5.97
C LEU A 212 19.47 8.14 -6.89
N PRO A 213 18.58 8.79 -7.65
CA PRO A 213 18.96 9.98 -8.36
C PRO A 213 19.44 11.03 -7.34
N LEU A 214 20.64 11.59 -7.55
CA LEU A 214 21.10 12.66 -6.67
C LEU A 214 20.04 13.79 -6.62
N PRO A 215 19.76 14.39 -5.47
CA PRO A 215 20.54 14.31 -4.22
C PRO A 215 20.12 13.18 -3.24
N PHE A 216 19.20 12.31 -3.60
CA PHE A 216 18.75 11.26 -2.69
C PHE A 216 19.82 10.20 -2.45
N THR A 217 20.04 9.82 -1.18
CA THR A 217 20.97 8.75 -0.77
C THR A 217 20.30 7.60 -0.05
N SER A 218 19.16 7.85 0.58
CA SER A 218 18.35 6.84 1.25
C SER A 218 16.88 7.19 1.18
N PHE A 219 16.03 6.16 1.13
CA PHE A 219 14.59 6.29 1.12
C PHE A 219 13.97 5.10 1.85
N ALA A 220 13.26 5.35 2.93
CA ALA A 220 12.54 4.33 3.69
C ALA A 220 11.07 4.68 3.84
N ILE A 221 10.20 3.68 3.67
CA ILE A 221 8.75 3.77 3.85
C ILE A 221 8.35 2.80 4.95
N THR A 222 7.50 3.24 5.87
CA THR A 222 7.04 2.40 6.98
C THR A 222 5.60 2.79 7.41
N PRO A 223 4.69 1.83 7.68
CA PRO A 223 4.80 0.40 7.35
C PRO A 223 4.52 0.12 5.88
N ILE A 224 4.92 -1.05 5.41
CA ILE A 224 4.52 -1.61 4.13
C ILE A 224 4.01 -3.05 4.34
N PRO A 225 2.96 -3.48 3.60
CA PRO A 225 2.24 -2.75 2.56
C PRO A 225 1.51 -1.52 3.11
N ALA A 226 1.33 -0.52 2.24
CA ALA A 226 0.48 0.63 2.54
C ALA A 226 -0.97 0.16 2.63
N THR A 227 -1.68 0.49 3.71
CA THR A 227 -3.03 -0.04 3.97
C THR A 227 -4.03 1.12 4.08
N GLN A 228 -5.22 0.94 3.52
CA GLN A 228 -6.33 1.89 3.69
C GLN A 228 -6.49 2.28 5.16
N GLY A 229 -6.75 3.56 5.41
CA GLY A 229 -6.98 4.10 6.75
C GLY A 229 -5.75 4.15 7.65
N LYS A 230 -4.55 3.87 7.14
CA LYS A 230 -3.32 3.86 7.95
C LYS A 230 -2.41 5.04 7.63
N THR A 231 -1.55 5.36 8.58
CA THR A 231 -0.46 6.31 8.44
C THR A 231 0.75 5.64 7.84
N ILE A 232 1.43 6.34 6.94
CA ILE A 232 2.73 5.99 6.38
C ILE A 232 3.76 7.02 6.81
N GLY A 233 4.92 6.56 7.27
CA GLY A 233 6.09 7.38 7.52
C GLY A 233 7.10 7.26 6.39
N LEU A 234 7.70 8.38 6.01
CA LEU A 234 8.84 8.46 5.11
C LEU A 234 10.05 8.98 5.84
N HIS A 235 11.20 8.37 5.59
CA HIS A 235 12.49 8.91 5.95
C HIS A 235 13.37 8.98 4.69
N VAL A 236 13.78 10.17 4.33
CA VAL A 236 14.58 10.45 3.14
C VAL A 236 15.88 11.10 3.56
N ILE A 237 17.01 10.62 3.03
CA ILE A 237 18.32 11.23 3.25
C ILE A 237 18.84 11.78 1.93
N THR A 238 19.37 13.00 1.96
CA THR A 238 19.97 13.64 0.79
C THR A 238 21.49 13.84 0.97
N THR A 239 22.21 14.09 -0.12
CA THR A 239 23.67 14.35 -0.08
C THR A 239 24.04 15.68 0.59
N GLY A 240 23.08 16.58 0.75
CA GLY A 240 23.25 17.91 1.34
C GLY A 240 21.91 18.60 1.52
N PRO A 241 21.90 19.91 1.83
CA PRO A 241 20.67 20.66 2.07
C PRO A 241 19.73 20.60 0.87
N ALA A 242 18.46 20.26 1.10
CA ALA A 242 17.41 20.30 0.09
C ALA A 242 16.05 20.60 0.75
N ALA A 243 15.16 21.26 0.01
CA ALA A 243 13.76 21.37 0.36
C ALA A 243 13.00 20.22 -0.32
N LEU A 244 12.27 19.42 0.47
CA LEU A 244 11.49 18.30 -0.05
C LEU A 244 10.00 18.62 -0.10
N SER A 245 9.36 18.15 -1.16
CA SER A 245 7.90 18.11 -1.31
C SER A 245 7.50 16.79 -1.97
N GLY A 246 6.25 16.39 -1.82
CA GLY A 246 5.78 15.16 -2.44
C GLY A 246 4.27 15.11 -2.59
N SER A 247 3.80 14.02 -3.22
CA SER A 247 2.37 13.72 -3.34
C SER A 247 2.13 12.21 -3.35
N PHE A 248 1.02 11.80 -2.75
CA PHE A 248 0.53 10.43 -2.77
C PHE A 248 -1.00 10.40 -2.83
N VAL A 249 -1.57 9.64 -3.78
CA VAL A 249 -3.04 9.50 -3.97
C VAL A 249 -3.77 10.86 -4.03
N GLY A 250 -3.14 11.86 -4.66
CA GLY A 250 -3.71 13.22 -4.80
C GLY A 250 -3.54 14.13 -3.59
N TYR A 251 -3.01 13.65 -2.47
CA TYR A 251 -2.71 14.44 -1.29
C TYR A 251 -1.25 14.91 -1.27
N PRO A 252 -0.96 16.12 -0.77
CA PRO A 252 0.40 16.58 -0.59
C PRO A 252 1.09 15.81 0.53
N VAL A 253 2.36 15.48 0.33
CA VAL A 253 3.25 14.94 1.37
C VAL A 253 4.18 16.06 1.81
N GLN A 254 4.00 16.51 3.05
CA GLN A 254 4.76 17.61 3.65
C GLN A 254 5.94 17.03 4.44
N PHE A 255 7.12 17.64 4.26
CA PHE A 255 8.36 17.18 4.88
C PHE A 255 8.82 18.14 5.98
N VAL A 256 9.40 17.55 7.02
CA VAL A 256 10.20 18.26 8.02
C VAL A 256 11.65 17.84 7.84
N THR A 257 12.54 18.80 7.80
CA THR A 257 13.99 18.55 7.77
C THR A 257 14.53 18.64 9.19
N GLN A 258 15.04 17.50 9.67
CA GLN A 258 15.88 17.45 10.87
C GLN A 258 17.33 17.33 10.41
N ASP A 259 18.19 18.11 10.97
CA ASP A 259 19.54 18.27 10.45
C ASP A 259 19.56 18.73 8.98
N VAL A 260 20.72 18.81 8.38
CA VAL A 260 20.90 19.39 7.05
C VAL A 260 20.31 18.53 5.93
N ASN A 261 20.24 17.21 6.15
CA ASN A 261 19.97 16.22 5.09
C ASN A 261 19.03 15.08 5.51
N GLN A 262 18.44 15.16 6.68
CA GLN A 262 17.47 14.18 7.18
C GLN A 262 16.06 14.73 7.04
N HIS A 263 15.22 14.09 6.24
CA HIS A 263 13.89 14.57 5.89
C HIS A 263 12.86 13.52 6.26
N TYR A 264 11.84 13.92 7.00
CA TYR A 264 10.76 13.06 7.47
C TYR A 264 9.42 13.58 6.98
N ALA A 265 8.51 12.68 6.64
CA ALA A 265 7.13 13.00 6.34
C ALA A 265 6.21 11.93 6.89
N LEU A 266 5.02 12.37 7.29
CA LEU A 266 3.90 11.50 7.67
C LEU A 266 2.71 11.84 6.78
N PHE A 267 2.02 10.84 6.27
CA PHE A 267 0.79 11.03 5.50
C PHE A 267 -0.17 9.87 5.69
N GLY A 268 -1.46 10.17 5.62
CA GLY A 268 -2.53 9.20 5.75
C GLY A 268 -2.93 8.59 4.41
N ILE A 269 -3.49 7.40 4.45
CA ILE A 269 -4.21 6.78 3.33
C ILE A 269 -5.68 6.77 3.68
N HIS A 270 -6.50 7.43 2.87
CA HIS A 270 -7.93 7.53 3.13
C HIS A 270 -8.59 6.14 3.13
N ALA A 271 -9.56 5.92 4.04
CA ALA A 271 -10.24 4.63 4.18
C ALA A 271 -11.01 4.18 2.93
N PHE A 272 -11.36 5.09 2.02
CA PHE A 272 -11.98 4.81 0.73
C PHE A 272 -11.00 4.78 -0.44
N THR A 273 -9.69 4.88 -0.22
CA THR A 273 -8.73 4.68 -1.31
C THR A 273 -8.88 3.27 -1.86
N GLU A 274 -9.18 3.12 -3.14
CA GLU A 274 -9.30 1.78 -3.73
C GLU A 274 -7.98 1.02 -3.63
N GLY A 275 -8.05 -0.31 -3.44
CA GLY A 275 -6.89 -1.18 -3.53
C GLY A 275 -6.25 -1.06 -4.91
N GLY A 276 -4.94 -0.87 -4.97
CA GLY A 276 -4.26 -0.65 -6.25
C GLY A 276 -2.85 -0.12 -6.08
N VAL A 277 -2.23 0.28 -7.20
CA VAL A 277 -0.87 0.79 -7.24
C VAL A 277 -0.88 2.27 -7.56
N TYR A 278 -0.26 3.06 -6.69
CA TYR A 278 -0.25 4.51 -6.77
C TYR A 278 1.17 5.07 -6.81
N PRO A 279 1.41 6.16 -7.57
CA PRO A 279 2.69 6.84 -7.56
C PRO A 279 2.87 7.64 -6.27
N LEU A 280 3.94 7.37 -5.54
CA LEU A 280 4.47 8.26 -4.51
C LEU A 280 5.58 9.09 -5.13
N THR A 281 5.36 10.37 -5.28
CA THR A 281 6.32 11.29 -5.90
C THR A 281 6.97 12.14 -4.82
N VAL A 282 8.31 12.23 -4.84
CA VAL A 282 9.09 13.09 -3.96
C VAL A 282 10.04 13.94 -4.80
N THR A 283 10.02 15.22 -4.61
CA THR A 283 10.90 16.18 -5.26
C THR A 283 11.82 16.84 -4.24
N ALA A 284 13.13 16.78 -4.49
CA ALA A 284 14.14 17.50 -3.73
C ALA A 284 14.61 18.68 -4.55
N THR A 285 14.56 19.88 -3.97
CA THR A 285 15.08 21.13 -4.56
C THR A 285 16.30 21.56 -3.78
N ASP A 286 17.45 21.66 -4.45
CA ASP A 286 18.68 22.13 -3.84
C ASP A 286 18.67 23.65 -3.60
N PRO A 287 19.62 24.21 -2.84
CA PRO A 287 19.71 25.67 -2.59
C PRO A 287 19.90 26.52 -3.84
N ASN A 288 20.34 25.94 -4.97
CA ASN A 288 20.49 26.64 -6.26
C ASN A 288 19.19 26.60 -7.09
N GLY A 289 18.14 25.94 -6.59
CA GLY A 289 16.86 25.82 -7.28
C GLY A 289 16.77 24.65 -8.26
N SER A 290 17.78 23.77 -8.31
CA SER A 290 17.73 22.55 -9.13
C SER A 290 16.84 21.51 -8.45
N ALA A 291 15.86 21.00 -9.17
CA ALA A 291 14.89 20.04 -8.66
C ALA A 291 15.10 18.66 -9.26
N THR A 292 15.14 17.65 -8.41
CA THR A 292 15.17 16.24 -8.81
C THR A 292 13.93 15.54 -8.25
N THR A 293 13.19 14.87 -9.12
CA THR A 293 11.99 14.13 -8.74
C THR A 293 12.25 12.63 -8.77
N PHE A 294 11.80 11.97 -7.73
CA PHE A 294 11.84 10.53 -7.56
C PHE A 294 10.41 10.00 -7.39
N THR A 295 10.04 8.94 -8.12
CA THR A 295 8.70 8.35 -8.06
C THR A 295 8.81 6.85 -7.78
N LEU A 296 8.11 6.40 -6.75
CA LEU A 296 7.91 4.99 -6.43
C LEU A 296 6.47 4.59 -6.77
N ARG A 297 6.29 3.33 -7.13
CA ARG A 297 4.98 2.70 -7.18
C ARG A 297 4.72 1.98 -5.87
N VAL A 298 3.70 2.40 -5.15
CA VAL A 298 3.34 1.86 -3.83
C VAL A 298 2.00 1.16 -3.95
N GLN A 299 1.96 -0.11 -3.56
CA GLN A 299 0.72 -0.86 -3.47
C GLN A 299 -0.05 -0.45 -2.23
N VAL A 300 -1.33 -0.10 -2.41
CA VAL A 300 -2.31 0.09 -1.34
C VAL A 300 -3.19 -1.14 -1.27
N VAL A 301 -3.29 -1.73 -0.09
CA VAL A 301 -4.14 -2.89 0.19
C VAL A 301 -5.37 -2.52 1.00
N ASP A 302 -6.39 -3.37 0.94
CA ASP A 302 -7.64 -3.20 1.68
C ASP A 302 -7.41 -3.20 3.19
N GLY A 303 -8.12 -2.33 3.92
CA GLY A 303 -8.06 -2.21 5.37
C GLY A 303 -8.87 -3.28 6.12
N GLY A 304 -9.67 -4.07 5.43
CA GLY A 304 -10.48 -5.14 6.01
C GLY A 304 -11.63 -4.65 6.89
N TYR A 305 -12.21 -3.48 6.57
CA TYR A 305 -13.22 -2.85 7.41
C TYR A 305 -14.59 -3.52 7.29
N GLY A 306 -15.23 -3.73 8.46
CA GLY A 306 -16.62 -4.19 8.54
C GLY A 306 -17.65 -3.15 8.09
N ALA A 307 -18.91 -3.47 8.24
CA ALA A 307 -20.03 -2.57 7.97
C ALA A 307 -21.04 -2.62 9.13
N GLU A 308 -21.68 -1.48 9.40
CA GLU A 308 -22.73 -1.34 10.41
C GLU A 308 -23.84 -0.40 9.92
N GLU A 309 -25.04 -0.62 10.43
CA GLU A 309 -26.18 0.27 10.22
C GLU A 309 -26.45 1.07 11.50
N ILE A 310 -26.55 2.39 11.37
CA ILE A 310 -26.81 3.30 12.48
C ILE A 310 -28.24 3.82 12.39
N SER A 311 -29.03 3.52 13.40
CA SER A 311 -30.38 4.08 13.54
C SER A 311 -30.32 5.37 14.36
N LEU A 312 -30.76 6.47 13.77
CA LEU A 312 -30.84 7.78 14.41
C LEU A 312 -32.30 8.14 14.70
N ASP A 313 -32.57 8.74 15.84
CA ASP A 313 -33.86 9.33 16.14
C ASP A 313 -34.12 10.62 15.34
N THR A 314 -35.32 11.18 15.44
CA THR A 314 -35.72 12.36 14.63
C THR A 314 -34.85 13.59 14.88
N GLN A 315 -34.40 13.82 16.14
CA GLN A 315 -33.56 14.97 16.45
C GLN A 315 -32.13 14.78 15.92
N GLN A 316 -31.62 13.56 15.95
CA GLN A 316 -30.31 13.21 15.41
C GLN A 316 -30.30 13.22 13.87
N GLN A 317 -31.43 12.95 13.21
CA GLN A 317 -31.59 13.03 11.76
C GLN A 317 -31.41 14.45 11.23
N ASP A 318 -31.87 15.47 11.98
CA ASP A 318 -31.66 16.88 11.60
C ASP A 318 -30.18 17.24 11.54
N LEU A 319 -29.33 16.54 12.30
CA LEU A 319 -27.88 16.70 12.29
C LEU A 319 -27.17 15.96 11.11
N LEU A 320 -27.93 15.31 10.22
CA LEU A 320 -27.46 14.84 8.91
C LEU A 320 -27.63 15.87 7.81
N ASN A 321 -28.37 16.98 8.08
CA ASN A 321 -28.62 18.01 7.09
C ASN A 321 -27.28 18.65 6.61
N PRO A 322 -26.98 18.66 5.30
CA PRO A 322 -25.76 19.26 4.76
C PRO A 322 -25.56 20.72 5.18
N GLN A 323 -26.63 21.48 5.39
CA GLN A 323 -26.53 22.86 5.89
C GLN A 323 -25.94 22.98 7.30
N VAL A 324 -26.01 21.91 8.08
CA VAL A 324 -25.40 21.81 9.43
C VAL A 324 -24.04 21.16 9.35
N THR A 325 -23.94 20.04 8.59
CA THR A 325 -22.74 19.20 8.58
C THR A 325 -21.59 19.79 7.76
N GLU A 326 -21.87 20.41 6.61
CA GLU A 326 -20.83 20.93 5.71
C GLU A 326 -20.02 22.08 6.35
N PRO A 327 -20.61 23.13 6.95
CA PRO A 327 -19.84 24.21 7.58
C PRO A 327 -18.99 23.73 8.76
N GLU A 328 -19.54 22.80 9.56
CA GLU A 328 -18.77 22.21 10.66
C GLU A 328 -17.61 21.35 10.13
N TRP A 329 -17.88 20.52 9.10
CA TRP A 329 -16.86 19.71 8.46
C TRP A 329 -15.71 20.58 7.90
N GLU A 330 -16.02 21.62 7.13
CA GLU A 330 -15.02 22.54 6.56
C GLU A 330 -14.15 23.18 7.64
N ARG A 331 -14.76 23.62 8.75
CA ARG A 331 -14.05 24.19 9.89
C ARG A 331 -13.11 23.18 10.53
N VAL A 332 -13.61 22.00 10.84
CA VAL A 332 -12.83 20.93 11.48
C VAL A 332 -11.72 20.44 10.53
N ALA A 333 -12.04 20.20 9.25
CA ALA A 333 -11.06 19.79 8.26
C ALA A 333 -9.93 20.81 8.09
N THR A 334 -10.24 22.09 8.13
CA THR A 334 -9.23 23.17 8.08
C THR A 334 -8.25 23.07 9.24
N LEU A 335 -8.76 22.86 10.47
CA LEU A 335 -7.93 22.74 11.67
C LEU A 335 -7.14 21.43 11.70
N MET A 336 -7.82 20.32 11.35
CA MET A 336 -7.20 18.97 11.35
C MET A 336 -6.19 18.76 10.21
N SER A 337 -6.21 19.62 9.17
CA SER A 337 -5.23 19.61 8.07
C SER A 337 -4.05 20.57 8.30
N GLY A 338 -3.98 21.21 9.47
CA GLY A 338 -2.89 22.10 9.84
C GLY A 338 -1.53 21.37 9.82
N PHE A 339 -0.47 22.14 9.56
CA PHE A 339 0.88 21.61 9.59
C PHE A 339 1.79 22.48 10.44
N THR A 340 2.27 21.90 11.53
CA THR A 340 3.25 22.51 12.43
C THR A 340 4.57 21.74 12.31
N ALA A 341 5.66 22.42 11.99
CA ALA A 341 6.99 21.78 11.85
C ALA A 341 7.56 21.29 13.19
N GLN A 342 7.13 21.88 14.32
CA GLN A 342 7.47 21.41 15.65
C GLN A 342 6.79 20.06 15.92
N ARG A 343 7.56 19.05 16.33
CA ARG A 343 7.05 17.77 16.79
C ARG A 343 6.82 17.82 18.30
N TYR A 344 5.64 17.40 18.76
CA TYR A 344 5.31 17.30 20.18
C TYR A 344 5.17 15.87 20.67
N PHE A 345 4.85 14.91 19.79
CA PHE A 345 4.77 13.49 20.14
C PHE A 345 6.14 12.82 20.16
N ASP A 346 6.27 11.75 20.97
CA ASP A 346 7.45 10.88 21.00
C ASP A 346 7.01 9.45 21.32
N GLY A 347 7.50 8.47 20.55
CA GLY A 347 7.15 7.07 20.70
C GLY A 347 5.67 6.75 20.44
N LEU A 348 5.11 5.81 21.21
CA LEU A 348 3.72 5.39 21.11
C LEU A 348 2.80 6.42 21.77
N MET A 349 1.63 6.64 21.18
CA MET A 349 0.57 7.40 21.82
C MET A 349 -0.17 6.56 22.87
N GLY A 350 -0.65 7.20 23.93
CA GLY A 350 -1.51 6.58 24.92
C GLY A 350 -2.95 6.41 24.42
N LEU A 351 -3.77 5.70 25.17
CA LEU A 351 -5.22 5.68 24.97
C LEU A 351 -5.85 6.92 25.61
N PRO A 352 -6.81 7.59 24.93
CA PRO A 352 -7.49 8.78 25.47
C PRO A 352 -8.55 8.46 26.52
N SER A 353 -8.94 7.19 26.63
CA SER A 353 -9.94 6.67 27.58
C SER A 353 -9.61 5.24 27.99
N THR A 354 -10.04 4.85 29.18
CA THR A 354 -9.94 3.48 29.69
C THR A 354 -11.15 2.61 29.36
N GLY A 355 -12.14 3.17 28.62
CA GLY A 355 -13.35 2.47 28.22
C GLY A 355 -13.09 1.36 27.20
N ALA A 356 -14.01 0.40 27.13
CA ALA A 356 -13.96 -0.61 26.06
C ALA A 356 -14.22 0.03 24.69
N ILE A 357 -13.53 -0.44 23.65
CA ILE A 357 -13.80 -0.03 22.28
C ILE A 357 -15.14 -0.60 21.83
N THR A 358 -16.04 0.26 21.38
CA THR A 358 -17.40 -0.11 20.92
C THR A 358 -17.56 -0.02 19.43
N SER A 359 -16.82 0.85 18.74
CA SER A 359 -16.76 0.92 17.28
C SER A 359 -15.36 1.30 16.82
N GLN A 360 -14.88 0.64 15.77
CA GLN A 360 -13.53 0.81 15.25
C GLN A 360 -13.53 1.78 14.07
N PHE A 361 -12.39 2.45 13.87
CA PHE A 361 -12.13 3.25 12.68
C PHE A 361 -12.35 2.42 11.40
N GLY A 362 -12.86 3.06 10.36
CA GLY A 362 -13.00 2.50 9.02
C GLY A 362 -14.27 1.66 8.81
N THR A 363 -15.01 1.28 9.88
CA THR A 363 -16.28 0.58 9.74
C THR A 363 -17.22 1.35 8.83
N ARG A 364 -17.65 0.73 7.73
CA ARG A 364 -18.57 1.34 6.75
C ARG A 364 -19.92 1.56 7.39
N ARG A 365 -20.52 2.72 7.19
CA ARG A 365 -21.77 3.12 7.86
C ARG A 365 -22.86 3.44 6.87
N ALA A 366 -24.04 2.89 7.13
CA ALA A 366 -25.32 3.32 6.58
C ALA A 366 -26.17 3.94 7.69
N TYR A 367 -26.82 5.06 7.41
CA TYR A 367 -27.72 5.69 8.37
C TYR A 367 -29.18 5.45 7.95
N ASN A 368 -30.01 4.91 8.87
CA ASN A 368 -31.46 4.71 8.68
C ASN A 368 -31.84 3.97 7.38
N GLY A 369 -31.15 2.87 7.07
CA GLY A 369 -31.39 2.07 5.86
C GLY A 369 -30.87 2.70 4.56
N GLY A 370 -29.98 3.72 4.65
CA GLY A 370 -29.31 4.34 3.52
C GLY A 370 -28.24 3.44 2.90
N ILE A 371 -27.39 4.03 2.07
CA ILE A 371 -26.25 3.34 1.45
C ILE A 371 -25.00 3.43 2.33
N LEU A 372 -24.05 2.49 2.12
CA LEU A 372 -22.74 2.46 2.81
C LEU A 372 -21.76 3.44 2.16
N ASP A 373 -22.05 4.72 2.22
CA ASP A 373 -21.25 5.80 1.59
C ASP A 373 -20.39 6.60 2.57
N THR A 374 -20.46 6.24 3.85
CA THR A 374 -19.66 6.84 4.91
C THR A 374 -18.88 5.76 5.67
N PHE A 375 -17.96 6.18 6.51
CA PHE A 375 -17.23 5.29 7.41
C PHE A 375 -17.05 5.95 8.78
N HIS A 376 -16.76 5.13 9.78
CA HIS A 376 -16.41 5.61 11.11
C HIS A 376 -15.01 6.24 11.08
N SER A 377 -14.95 7.56 11.26
CA SER A 377 -13.73 8.36 11.11
C SER A 377 -12.76 8.29 12.29
N GLY A 378 -13.13 7.56 13.35
CA GLY A 378 -12.33 7.42 14.57
C GLY A 378 -12.58 6.08 15.27
N THR A 379 -12.25 6.05 16.55
CA THR A 379 -12.51 4.90 17.44
C THR A 379 -13.38 5.37 18.61
N ASP A 380 -14.47 4.64 18.87
CA ASP A 380 -15.39 4.94 19.96
C ASP A 380 -15.04 4.13 21.21
N PHE A 381 -14.97 4.81 22.35
CA PHE A 381 -14.75 4.22 23.66
C PHE A 381 -15.98 4.40 24.54
N ALA A 382 -16.57 3.30 25.00
CA ALA A 382 -17.64 3.36 25.99
C ALA A 382 -17.17 4.06 27.26
N GLY A 383 -18.01 4.87 27.87
CA GLY A 383 -17.67 5.52 29.14
C GLY A 383 -18.90 6.08 29.84
N ALA A 384 -18.91 6.04 31.16
CA ALA A 384 -19.93 6.75 31.94
C ALA A 384 -19.77 8.27 31.74
N PRO A 385 -20.87 9.05 31.70
CA PRO A 385 -20.76 10.50 31.68
C PRO A 385 -19.87 11.01 32.81
N GLY A 386 -18.94 11.93 32.50
CA GLY A 386 -17.99 12.45 33.46
C GLY A 386 -16.69 11.63 33.59
N SER A 387 -16.55 10.46 32.93
CA SER A 387 -15.29 9.75 32.88
C SER A 387 -14.19 10.59 32.21
N PRO A 388 -12.93 10.54 32.68
CA PRO A 388 -11.89 11.42 32.15
C PRO A 388 -11.52 11.08 30.70
N VAL A 389 -11.33 12.13 29.89
CA VAL A 389 -10.72 12.11 28.57
C VAL A 389 -9.32 12.68 28.71
N VAL A 390 -8.29 11.97 28.25
CA VAL A 390 -6.90 12.40 28.38
C VAL A 390 -6.21 12.60 27.04
N ALA A 391 -5.21 13.49 26.99
CA ALA A 391 -4.36 13.67 25.82
C ALA A 391 -3.44 12.44 25.65
N PRO A 392 -3.42 11.76 24.49
CA PRO A 392 -2.61 10.57 24.24
C PRO A 392 -1.12 10.88 24.07
N ALA A 393 -0.79 12.11 23.68
CA ALA A 393 0.55 12.65 23.50
C ALA A 393 0.57 14.15 23.81
N ALA A 394 1.75 14.74 23.90
CA ALA A 394 1.88 16.18 24.04
C ALA A 394 1.42 16.89 22.75
N GLY A 395 0.95 18.12 22.90
CA GLY A 395 0.47 18.94 21.77
C GLY A 395 -0.07 20.29 22.20
N VAL A 396 -0.63 21.01 21.26
CA VAL A 396 -1.26 22.32 21.47
C VAL A 396 -2.75 22.22 21.12
N VAL A 397 -3.62 22.68 21.99
CA VAL A 397 -5.07 22.73 21.74
C VAL A 397 -5.37 23.78 20.68
N VAL A 398 -5.98 23.37 19.57
CA VAL A 398 -6.36 24.25 18.45
C VAL A 398 -7.87 24.45 18.31
N LEU A 399 -8.67 23.64 19.00
CA LEU A 399 -10.12 23.81 19.16
C LEU A 399 -10.54 23.36 20.56
N ALA A 400 -11.44 24.13 21.21
CA ALA A 400 -12.08 23.78 22.46
C ALA A 400 -13.43 24.52 22.54
N GLU A 401 -14.48 23.96 21.93
CA GLU A 401 -15.80 24.59 21.81
C GLU A 401 -16.93 23.59 21.56
N GLN A 402 -18.17 24.04 21.63
CA GLN A 402 -19.34 23.27 21.28
C GLN A 402 -19.62 23.38 19.77
N LEU A 403 -19.77 22.26 19.10
CA LEU A 403 -20.14 22.14 17.69
C LEU A 403 -21.50 21.43 17.54
N PRO A 404 -22.27 21.72 16.49
CA PRO A 404 -23.58 21.09 16.27
C PRO A 404 -23.54 19.55 16.21
N VAL A 405 -22.65 18.99 15.40
CA VAL A 405 -22.57 17.54 15.13
C VAL A 405 -21.65 16.84 16.14
N ARG A 406 -20.46 17.41 16.38
CA ARG A 406 -19.44 16.80 17.28
C ARG A 406 -19.69 17.07 18.75
N GLY A 407 -20.65 17.93 19.08
CA GLY A 407 -20.92 18.33 20.46
C GLY A 407 -19.76 19.12 21.05
N ASN A 408 -19.52 18.99 22.36
CA ASN A 408 -18.33 19.58 22.98
C ASN A 408 -17.09 18.88 22.41
N ALA A 409 -16.26 19.65 21.73
CA ALA A 409 -15.20 19.20 20.88
C ALA A 409 -13.85 19.79 21.27
N THR A 410 -12.82 18.96 21.31
CA THR A 410 -11.42 19.38 21.49
C THR A 410 -10.60 18.87 20.32
N ILE A 411 -9.69 19.68 19.76
CA ILE A 411 -8.67 19.28 18.79
C ILE A 411 -7.29 19.62 19.35
N ILE A 412 -6.37 18.68 19.23
CA ILE A 412 -4.97 18.85 19.61
C ILE A 412 -4.09 18.69 18.38
N ASP A 413 -3.22 19.65 18.10
CA ASP A 413 -2.12 19.59 17.15
C ASP A 413 -0.88 19.01 17.84
N HIS A 414 -0.41 17.86 17.35
CA HIS A 414 0.78 17.16 17.84
C HIS A 414 2.03 17.49 17.01
N GLY A 415 1.88 18.33 16.00
CA GLY A 415 2.96 18.68 15.05
C GLY A 415 3.13 17.65 13.92
N TRP A 416 3.90 18.01 12.93
CA TRP A 416 4.17 17.21 11.73
C TRP A 416 2.91 16.82 10.95
N GLY A 417 1.85 17.62 11.04
CA GLY A 417 0.57 17.35 10.41
C GLY A 417 -0.25 16.25 11.09
N VAL A 418 0.08 15.90 12.33
CA VAL A 418 -0.65 14.94 13.16
C VAL A 418 -1.57 15.69 14.12
N THR A 419 -2.87 15.46 13.98
CA THR A 419 -3.89 16.07 14.82
C THR A 419 -4.85 15.03 15.37
N THR A 420 -5.38 15.26 16.58
CA THR A 420 -6.41 14.40 17.17
C THR A 420 -7.62 15.19 17.61
N GLY A 421 -8.80 14.58 17.43
CA GLY A 421 -10.09 15.15 17.79
C GLY A 421 -10.81 14.31 18.86
N TYR A 422 -11.49 14.97 19.78
CA TYR A 422 -12.20 14.35 20.92
C TYR A 422 -13.62 14.91 20.91
N TRP A 423 -14.61 14.06 20.62
CA TRP A 423 -15.99 14.49 20.40
C TRP A 423 -16.93 13.99 21.48
N HIS A 424 -18.13 14.58 21.52
CA HIS A 424 -19.26 14.22 22.39
C HIS A 424 -19.01 14.43 23.88
N GLN A 425 -18.01 15.24 24.25
CA GLN A 425 -17.66 15.46 25.66
C GLN A 425 -18.83 16.09 26.44
N SER A 426 -18.94 15.79 27.73
CA SER A 426 -19.86 16.51 28.64
C SER A 426 -19.29 17.87 29.05
N GLU A 427 -17.97 17.93 29.26
CA GLU A 427 -17.25 19.13 29.65
C GLU A 427 -15.87 19.17 29.00
N ILE A 428 -15.40 20.38 28.67
CA ILE A 428 -14.06 20.66 28.16
C ILE A 428 -13.26 21.34 29.26
N TYR A 429 -12.04 20.85 29.57
CA TYR A 429 -11.20 21.39 30.66
C TYR A 429 -10.00 22.20 30.18
N VAL A 430 -9.84 22.32 28.87
CA VAL A 430 -8.76 23.07 28.22
C VAL A 430 -9.31 24.15 27.30
N LYS A 431 -8.46 25.07 26.88
CA LYS A 431 -8.78 26.14 25.93
C LYS A 431 -7.76 26.19 24.80
N VAL A 432 -8.14 26.84 23.70
CA VAL A 432 -7.24 27.06 22.56
C VAL A 432 -5.96 27.75 23.01
N GLY A 433 -4.82 27.23 22.59
CA GLY A 433 -3.47 27.69 22.92
C GLY A 433 -2.86 26.96 24.13
N ASP A 434 -3.61 26.17 24.89
CA ASP A 434 -3.03 25.40 25.97
C ASP A 434 -2.09 24.31 25.42
N VAL A 435 -0.92 24.19 26.06
CA VAL A 435 0.02 23.07 25.80
C VAL A 435 -0.35 21.95 26.76
N VAL A 436 -0.62 20.78 26.21
CA VAL A 436 -1.00 19.59 26.99
C VAL A 436 0.12 18.55 27.04
N ALA A 437 0.23 17.84 28.15
CA ALA A 437 1.15 16.73 28.33
C ALA A 437 0.45 15.38 28.12
N PRO A 438 1.19 14.30 27.80
CA PRO A 438 0.63 12.95 27.73
C PRO A 438 -0.07 12.59 29.05
N GLY A 439 -1.29 12.04 28.98
CA GLY A 439 -2.10 11.67 30.15
C GLY A 439 -2.80 12.83 30.86
N GLN A 440 -2.61 14.07 30.42
CA GLN A 440 -3.34 15.22 30.98
C GLN A 440 -4.84 15.12 30.66
N VAL A 441 -5.70 15.32 31.68
CA VAL A 441 -7.15 15.35 31.51
C VAL A 441 -7.52 16.61 30.72
N ILE A 442 -8.21 16.45 29.61
CA ILE A 442 -8.62 17.53 28.69
C ILE A 442 -10.13 17.75 28.66
N GLY A 443 -10.90 16.82 29.20
CA GLY A 443 -12.36 16.87 29.27
C GLY A 443 -12.95 15.62 29.89
N ALA A 444 -14.25 15.46 29.72
CA ALA A 444 -15.01 14.34 30.28
C ALA A 444 -15.93 13.71 29.23
N VAL A 445 -16.08 12.38 29.26
CA VAL A 445 -16.99 11.62 28.41
C VAL A 445 -18.42 12.14 28.56
N GLY A 446 -19.14 12.30 27.48
CA GLY A 446 -20.51 12.74 27.41
C GLY A 446 -21.31 12.09 26.29
N SER A 447 -22.36 12.79 25.84
CA SER A 447 -23.23 12.39 24.74
C SER A 447 -23.78 13.65 24.02
N THR A 448 -22.95 14.69 23.92
CA THR A 448 -23.34 15.96 23.26
C THR A 448 -23.23 15.83 21.72
N GLY A 449 -23.99 16.64 20.98
CA GLY A 449 -24.04 16.56 19.51
C GLY A 449 -24.76 15.31 18.98
N ARG A 450 -24.33 14.78 17.83
CA ARG A 450 -24.90 13.58 17.19
C ARG A 450 -24.32 12.31 17.80
N SER A 451 -24.86 11.90 18.92
CA SER A 451 -24.42 10.72 19.67
C SER A 451 -25.62 9.85 20.09
N THR A 452 -25.52 8.54 19.95
CA THR A 452 -26.55 7.57 20.33
C THR A 452 -26.49 7.20 21.82
N GLY A 453 -25.47 7.62 22.54
CA GLY A 453 -25.27 7.34 23.95
C GLY A 453 -23.89 7.79 24.45
N PRO A 454 -23.65 7.73 25.77
CA PRO A 454 -22.39 8.19 26.34
C PRO A 454 -21.18 7.41 25.82
N HIS A 455 -20.25 8.09 25.10
CA HIS A 455 -19.00 7.55 24.63
C HIS A 455 -18.02 8.68 24.31
N LEU A 456 -16.73 8.35 24.20
CA LEU A 456 -15.74 9.20 23.57
C LEU A 456 -15.54 8.72 22.14
N HIS A 457 -15.73 9.59 21.16
CA HIS A 457 -15.24 9.38 19.80
C HIS A 457 -13.87 10.05 19.67
N TRP A 458 -12.84 9.24 19.37
CA TRP A 458 -11.47 9.69 19.18
C TRP A 458 -11.07 9.58 17.72
N GLU A 459 -10.75 10.70 17.12
CA GLU A 459 -10.41 10.84 15.70
C GLU A 459 -8.95 11.27 15.54
N MET A 460 -8.29 10.79 14.49
CA MET A 460 -6.91 11.18 14.15
C MET A 460 -6.81 11.51 12.68
N TRP A 461 -6.05 12.57 12.38
CA TRP A 461 -5.71 12.95 11.01
C TRP A 461 -4.21 13.08 10.87
N VAL A 462 -3.70 12.67 9.69
CA VAL A 462 -2.29 12.78 9.33
C VAL A 462 -2.17 13.33 7.92
N GLY A 463 -1.55 14.50 7.77
CA GLY A 463 -1.43 15.20 6.50
C GLY A 463 -2.78 15.54 5.87
N GLY A 464 -3.79 15.87 6.69
CA GLY A 464 -5.14 16.20 6.23
C GLY A 464 -6.02 14.99 5.88
N VAL A 465 -5.61 13.77 6.23
CA VAL A 465 -6.35 12.53 5.96
C VAL A 465 -6.70 11.83 7.26
N GLN A 466 -7.96 11.40 7.40
CA GLN A 466 -8.43 10.59 8.53
C GLN A 466 -7.78 9.21 8.51
N VAL A 467 -7.19 8.81 9.66
CA VAL A 467 -6.48 7.54 9.82
C VAL A 467 -6.89 6.83 11.11
N ASP A 468 -6.64 5.54 11.17
CA ASP A 468 -6.90 4.72 12.35
C ASP A 468 -6.00 5.14 13.53
N PRO A 469 -6.59 5.73 14.58
CA PRO A 469 -5.82 6.18 15.73
C PRO A 469 -5.17 5.01 16.50
N MET A 470 -5.74 3.80 16.44
CA MET A 470 -5.19 2.63 17.13
C MET A 470 -3.85 2.18 16.57
N GLN A 471 -3.50 2.54 15.34
CA GLN A 471 -2.16 2.30 14.81
C GLN A 471 -1.10 3.01 15.66
N TRP A 472 -1.35 4.25 16.09
CA TRP A 472 -0.42 5.07 16.86
C TRP A 472 -0.25 4.61 18.31
N VAL A 473 -1.18 3.81 18.82
CA VAL A 473 -1.05 3.12 20.12
C VAL A 473 -0.16 1.89 20.00
N GLN A 474 -0.04 1.31 18.81
CA GLN A 474 0.67 0.04 18.56
C GLN A 474 2.00 0.23 17.84
N GLN A 475 2.17 1.34 17.13
CA GLN A 475 3.32 1.63 16.30
C GLN A 475 3.82 3.06 16.54
N SER A 476 5.13 3.22 16.73
CA SER A 476 5.77 4.54 16.72
C SER A 476 6.15 4.95 15.31
N PHE A 477 6.15 6.25 15.08
CA PHE A 477 6.60 6.87 13.83
C PHE A 477 7.88 7.69 14.06
N PRO A 478 8.72 7.87 13.00
CA PRO A 478 10.04 8.51 13.10
C PRO A 478 10.01 9.88 13.72
#